data_66efbabd38176009cb612d0a559b4f81
#
_entry.id   66efbabd38176009cb612d0a559b4f81
#
_cell.length_a   1.000
_cell.length_b   1.000
_cell.length_c   1.000
_cell.angle_alpha   90.00
_cell.angle_beta   90.00
_cell.angle_gamma   90.00
#
_symmetry.space_group_name_H-M   'P 1'
#
loop_
_entity.id
_entity.type
_entity.pdbx_description
1 polymer ?
#
loop_
_entity_poly.entity_id
_entity_poly.type
_entity_poly.pdbx_seq_one_letter_code
_entity_poly.pdbx_strand_id
1 'polypeptide(L)'
;MNAYGAKGQHGLPVRPGMTVPLPGPLHSHKDKLSELADMGYTDIWSAEADGADAFTPLALAAAWEPRLRLGTAIVPAYTRSPALFAQSVASMADAAPGRFAIGVGSSSNVIVERWNGIPFEEPYKKVRDVVRFLNDALGGEKVTKEYDTFKVDGFRLGIKPEVKPQILVAALREGMLRLAAREADGTIINWLSPEDVTRVAEVVHGAANGTPKEIVARIFVCPSTNT
;
A
#
# COMPACT_ATOMS: atom_id res chain seq x y z
N MET A 1 -1.70 9.13 29.12
CA MET A 1 -0.49 8.54 28.51
C MET A 1 -0.90 8.02 27.16
N ASN A 2 -0.45 8.67 26.08
CA ASN A 2 -0.82 8.24 24.72
C ASN A 2 -0.19 6.88 24.42
N ALA A 3 -1.01 5.86 24.20
CA ALA A 3 -0.58 4.51 23.80
C ALA A 3 0.17 4.46 22.45
N TYR A 4 0.18 5.55 21.72
CA TYR A 4 0.70 5.66 20.34
C TYR A 4 2.19 5.97 20.21
N GLY A 5 2.93 6.06 21.32
CA GLY A 5 4.39 6.17 21.33
C GLY A 5 5.12 4.84 21.50
N ALA A 6 4.40 3.72 21.54
CA ALA A 6 5.02 2.41 21.67
C ALA A 6 5.80 2.05 20.39
N LYS A 7 7.07 1.70 20.56
CA LYS A 7 7.84 1.08 19.47
C LYS A 7 7.47 -0.40 19.42
N GLY A 8 7.19 -0.90 18.24
CA GLY A 8 7.07 -2.34 17.99
C GLY A 8 8.40 -3.06 18.32
N GLN A 9 8.37 -4.38 18.40
CA GLN A 9 9.54 -5.22 18.77
C GLN A 9 10.80 -4.97 17.92
N HIS A 10 10.67 -4.36 16.73
CA HIS A 10 11.75 -4.04 15.79
C HIS A 10 12.05 -2.55 15.68
N GLY A 11 11.63 -1.73 16.65
CA GLY A 11 11.95 -0.31 16.72
C GLY A 11 11.13 0.61 15.81
N LEU A 12 10.23 0.08 14.96
CA LEU A 12 9.31 0.88 14.17
C LEU A 12 8.12 1.36 15.01
N PRO A 13 7.56 2.55 14.72
CA PRO A 13 6.42 3.06 15.46
C PRO A 13 5.17 2.21 15.19
N VAL A 14 4.36 1.98 16.24
CA VAL A 14 3.00 1.46 16.09
C VAL A 14 2.08 2.63 15.73
N ARG A 15 1.38 2.52 14.60
CA ARG A 15 0.51 3.56 14.06
C ARG A 15 -0.91 3.04 13.86
N PRO A 16 -1.94 3.69 14.44
CA PRO A 16 -3.32 3.37 14.12
C PRO A 16 -3.71 4.00 12.78
N GLY A 17 -4.31 3.18 11.91
CA GLY A 17 -4.80 3.61 10.60
C GLY A 17 -6.29 3.33 10.43
N MET A 18 -6.96 4.16 9.61
CA MET A 18 -8.36 3.99 9.25
C MET A 18 -8.48 3.67 7.76
N THR A 19 -9.38 2.75 7.41
CA THR A 19 -9.73 2.48 6.01
C THR A 19 -10.63 3.59 5.46
N VAL A 20 -10.32 4.09 4.27
CA VAL A 20 -11.12 5.08 3.53
C VAL A 20 -11.54 4.48 2.16
N PRO A 21 -12.62 4.98 1.50
CA PRO A 21 -13.43 6.12 1.88
C PRO A 21 -14.30 5.88 3.13
N LEU A 22 -14.53 6.94 3.87
CA LEU A 22 -15.48 6.95 4.99
C LEU A 22 -16.94 6.94 4.44
N PRO A 23 -17.94 6.62 5.26
CA PRO A 23 -19.33 6.68 4.82
C PRO A 23 -19.74 8.07 4.32
N GLY A 24 -20.45 8.12 3.18
CA GLY A 24 -20.93 9.32 2.52
C GLY A 24 -20.10 9.70 1.29
N PRO A 25 -20.50 10.76 0.57
CA PRO A 25 -19.81 11.19 -0.64
C PRO A 25 -18.43 11.78 -0.34
N LEU A 26 -17.45 11.53 -1.23
CA LEU A 26 -16.05 11.90 -1.02
C LEU A 26 -15.85 13.38 -0.64
N HIS A 27 -16.57 14.30 -1.27
CA HIS A 27 -16.46 15.73 -1.00
C HIS A 27 -16.84 16.13 0.43
N SER A 28 -17.55 15.28 1.17
CA SER A 28 -17.97 15.53 2.56
C SER A 28 -16.98 14.99 3.61
N HIS A 29 -15.84 14.42 3.19
CA HIS A 29 -14.92 13.74 4.11
C HIS A 29 -13.94 14.68 4.82
N LYS A 30 -13.81 15.93 4.39
CA LYS A 30 -12.80 16.85 4.93
C LYS A 30 -12.80 16.93 6.47
N ASP A 31 -13.94 17.23 7.05
CA ASP A 31 -14.06 17.40 8.52
C ASP A 31 -13.88 16.06 9.25
N LYS A 32 -14.37 14.97 8.65
CA LYS A 32 -14.17 13.61 9.20
C LYS A 32 -12.71 13.18 9.23
N LEU A 33 -11.91 13.57 8.24
CA LEU A 33 -10.48 13.29 8.22
C LEU A 33 -9.74 14.08 9.31
N SER A 34 -10.14 15.33 9.53
CA SER A 34 -9.60 16.15 10.63
C SER A 34 -9.96 15.55 11.99
N GLU A 35 -11.20 15.10 12.17
CA GLU A 35 -11.67 14.39 13.37
C GLU A 35 -10.87 13.10 13.64
N LEU A 36 -10.58 12.30 12.59
CA LEU A 36 -9.72 11.12 12.74
C LEU A 36 -8.33 11.48 13.27
N ALA A 37 -7.71 12.51 12.72
CA ALA A 37 -6.40 12.98 13.20
C ALA A 37 -6.46 13.49 14.65
N ASP A 38 -7.54 14.18 15.03
CA ASP A 38 -7.78 14.66 16.41
C ASP A 38 -8.00 13.50 17.39
N MET A 39 -8.61 12.40 16.92
CA MET A 39 -8.74 11.14 17.69
C MET A 39 -7.44 10.35 17.82
N GLY A 40 -6.36 10.76 17.15
CA GLY A 40 -5.04 10.13 17.23
C GLY A 40 -4.75 9.10 16.14
N TYR A 41 -5.58 8.98 15.11
CA TYR A 41 -5.20 8.23 13.91
C TYR A 41 -4.05 8.94 13.20
N THR A 42 -3.09 8.17 12.74
CA THR A 42 -1.89 8.68 12.07
C THR A 42 -1.86 8.33 10.59
N ASP A 43 -2.62 7.32 10.19
CA ASP A 43 -2.61 6.78 8.83
C ASP A 43 -4.04 6.58 8.30
N ILE A 44 -4.21 6.74 7.00
CA ILE A 44 -5.41 6.30 6.28
C ILE A 44 -5.03 5.41 5.10
N TRP A 45 -5.87 4.42 4.84
CA TRP A 45 -5.61 3.39 3.85
C TRP A 45 -6.81 3.20 2.92
N SER A 46 -6.60 3.36 1.61
CA SER A 46 -7.61 3.06 0.58
C SER A 46 -7.34 1.72 -0.08
N ALA A 47 -8.32 1.21 -0.82
CA ALA A 47 -8.19 -0.04 -1.57
C ALA A 47 -9.02 0.02 -2.85
N GLU A 48 -8.65 -0.76 -3.85
CA GLU A 48 -9.45 -0.94 -5.06
C GLU A 48 -10.21 -2.25 -5.01
N ALA A 49 -11.53 -2.14 -4.97
CA ALA A 49 -12.46 -3.26 -5.13
C ALA A 49 -13.64 -2.81 -6.02
N ASP A 50 -14.78 -2.53 -5.43
CA ASP A 50 -16.03 -2.16 -6.08
C ASP A 50 -16.52 -0.74 -5.75
N GLY A 51 -15.77 -0.03 -4.90
CA GLY A 51 -16.08 1.33 -4.47
C GLY A 51 -15.29 2.39 -5.24
N ALA A 52 -14.63 3.28 -4.51
CA ALA A 52 -13.74 4.27 -5.11
C ALA A 52 -12.42 3.63 -5.57
N ASP A 53 -11.76 4.24 -6.56
CA ASP A 53 -10.36 3.90 -6.84
C ASP A 53 -9.47 4.27 -5.65
N ALA A 54 -8.28 3.68 -5.57
CA ALA A 54 -7.44 3.87 -4.40
C ALA A 54 -6.82 5.27 -4.30
N PHE A 55 -6.64 5.99 -5.39
CA PHE A 55 -5.89 7.26 -5.41
C PHE A 55 -6.77 8.47 -5.15
N THR A 56 -7.98 8.52 -5.68
CA THR A 56 -8.88 9.68 -5.55
C THR A 56 -9.17 10.07 -4.09
N PRO A 57 -9.58 9.15 -3.18
CA PRO A 57 -9.79 9.50 -1.77
C PRO A 57 -8.52 10.01 -1.08
N LEU A 58 -7.35 9.44 -1.44
CA LEU A 58 -6.08 9.84 -0.86
C LEU A 58 -5.60 11.20 -1.38
N ALA A 59 -5.84 11.52 -2.66
CA ALA A 59 -5.52 12.82 -3.23
C ALA A 59 -6.30 13.95 -2.53
N LEU A 60 -7.60 13.73 -2.27
CA LEU A 60 -8.41 14.65 -1.48
C LEU A 60 -7.88 14.79 -0.05
N ALA A 61 -7.55 13.69 0.59
CA ALA A 61 -7.00 13.70 1.94
C ALA A 61 -5.62 14.37 2.01
N ALA A 62 -4.77 14.20 0.99
CA ALA A 62 -3.46 14.87 0.90
C ALA A 62 -3.60 16.39 1.01
N ALA A 63 -4.63 16.94 0.36
CA ALA A 63 -4.91 18.38 0.33
C ALA A 63 -5.63 18.86 1.60
N TRP A 64 -6.43 18.01 2.24
CA TRP A 64 -7.29 18.44 3.35
C TRP A 64 -6.69 18.21 4.74
N GLU A 65 -5.90 17.13 4.92
CA GLU A 65 -5.39 16.75 6.24
C GLU A 65 -3.91 16.35 6.19
N PRO A 66 -3.01 17.33 6.37
CA PRO A 66 -1.57 17.10 6.25
C PRO A 66 -0.95 16.27 7.39
N ARG A 67 -1.68 16.03 8.48
CA ARG A 67 -1.19 15.24 9.62
C ARG A 67 -1.23 13.73 9.35
N LEU A 68 -2.05 13.27 8.39
CA LEU A 68 -2.23 11.86 8.11
C LEU A 68 -1.22 11.38 7.06
N ARG A 69 -0.63 10.22 7.31
CA ARG A 69 0.05 9.42 6.29
C ARG A 69 -0.98 8.70 5.45
N LEU A 70 -0.70 8.57 4.17
CA LEU A 70 -1.60 8.02 3.17
C LEU A 70 -1.04 6.71 2.63
N GLY A 71 -1.87 5.69 2.47
CA GLY A 71 -1.45 4.44 1.89
C GLY A 71 -2.54 3.73 1.11
N THR A 72 -2.15 2.87 0.19
CA THR A 72 -3.08 1.96 -0.46
C THR A 72 -2.95 0.54 0.11
N ALA A 73 -4.08 -0.14 0.32
CA ALA A 73 -4.13 -1.50 0.86
C ALA A 73 -5.26 -2.32 0.21
N ILE A 74 -5.19 -2.54 -1.10
CA ILE A 74 -4.08 -2.40 -2.06
C ILE A 74 -4.58 -1.82 -3.41
N VAL A 75 -3.62 -1.52 -4.30
CA VAL A 75 -3.87 -1.41 -5.75
C VAL A 75 -3.52 -2.74 -6.40
N PRO A 76 -4.40 -3.33 -7.23
CA PRO A 76 -4.09 -4.54 -7.98
C PRO A 76 -2.95 -4.32 -8.98
N ALA A 77 -2.01 -5.26 -9.05
CA ALA A 77 -0.89 -5.21 -9.98
C ALA A 77 -1.29 -5.32 -11.46
N TYR A 78 -2.56 -5.63 -11.74
CA TYR A 78 -3.10 -5.88 -13.07
C TYR A 78 -3.87 -4.71 -13.67
N THR A 79 -4.58 -3.94 -12.84
CA THR A 79 -5.60 -2.98 -13.29
C THR A 79 -5.02 -1.68 -13.85
N ARG A 80 -3.72 -1.46 -13.68
CA ARG A 80 -3.00 -0.33 -14.30
C ARG A 80 -1.83 -0.81 -15.14
N SER A 81 -1.67 -0.20 -16.33
CA SER A 81 -0.44 -0.39 -17.10
C SER A 81 0.78 0.12 -16.33
N PRO A 82 1.97 -0.44 -16.54
CA PRO A 82 3.16 -0.08 -15.76
C PRO A 82 3.42 1.43 -15.72
N ALA A 83 3.43 2.11 -16.87
CA ALA A 83 3.68 3.54 -16.95
C ALA A 83 2.66 4.36 -16.16
N LEU A 84 1.35 4.09 -16.34
CA LEU A 84 0.29 4.77 -15.59
C LEU A 84 0.39 4.50 -14.10
N PHE A 85 0.77 3.29 -13.70
CA PHE A 85 0.96 2.96 -12.29
C PHE A 85 2.08 3.82 -11.67
N ALA A 86 3.24 3.87 -12.31
CA ALA A 86 4.34 4.71 -11.84
C ALA A 86 3.97 6.21 -11.80
N GLN A 87 3.22 6.71 -12.79
CA GLN A 87 2.71 8.09 -12.79
C GLN A 87 1.77 8.35 -11.61
N SER A 88 0.82 7.44 -11.35
CA SER A 88 -0.11 7.58 -10.22
C SER A 88 0.63 7.61 -8.87
N VAL A 89 1.62 6.72 -8.71
CA VAL A 89 2.45 6.65 -7.50
C VAL A 89 3.29 7.92 -7.33
N ALA A 90 3.93 8.40 -8.40
CA ALA A 90 4.75 9.60 -8.36
C ALA A 90 3.91 10.85 -8.06
N SER A 91 2.73 10.98 -8.67
CA SER A 91 1.80 12.10 -8.42
C SER A 91 1.34 12.15 -6.97
N MET A 92 1.02 10.99 -6.37
CA MET A 92 0.65 10.94 -4.96
C MET A 92 1.82 11.25 -4.02
N ALA A 93 3.01 10.77 -4.35
CA ALA A 93 4.21 11.07 -3.57
C ALA A 93 4.59 12.57 -3.66
N ASP A 94 4.36 13.20 -4.81
CA ASP A 94 4.54 14.64 -5.00
C ASP A 94 3.48 15.47 -4.24
N ALA A 95 2.21 15.02 -4.27
CA ALA A 95 1.13 15.68 -3.52
C ALA A 95 1.25 15.51 -1.99
N ALA A 96 1.94 14.49 -1.51
CA ALA A 96 2.12 14.19 -0.09
C ALA A 96 3.56 13.77 0.23
N PRO A 97 4.55 14.67 0.11
CA PRO A 97 5.97 14.33 0.28
C PRO A 97 6.25 13.67 1.62
N GLY A 98 6.89 12.49 1.57
CA GLY A 98 7.24 11.69 2.75
C GLY A 98 6.06 11.04 3.49
N ARG A 99 4.82 11.26 3.04
CA ARG A 99 3.59 10.77 3.70
C ARG A 99 2.83 9.71 2.91
N PHE A 100 3.31 9.28 1.75
CA PHE A 100 2.63 8.31 0.91
C PHE A 100 3.35 6.95 0.89
N ALA A 101 2.58 5.87 0.93
CA ALA A 101 3.02 4.51 0.71
C ALA A 101 2.11 3.81 -0.31
N ILE A 102 2.71 3.16 -1.31
CA ILE A 102 1.99 2.34 -2.26
C ILE A 102 1.96 0.89 -1.81
N GLY A 103 0.75 0.35 -1.57
CA GLY A 103 0.53 -1.07 -1.36
C GLY A 103 0.07 -1.73 -2.66
N VAL A 104 0.80 -2.74 -3.09
CA VAL A 104 0.55 -3.52 -4.32
C VAL A 104 0.19 -4.95 -3.95
N GLY A 105 -0.78 -5.53 -4.64
CA GLY A 105 -1.15 -6.93 -4.45
C GLY A 105 -1.70 -7.57 -5.71
N SER A 106 -1.90 -8.88 -5.67
CA SER A 106 -2.48 -9.62 -6.79
C SER A 106 -3.98 -9.38 -6.95
N SER A 107 -4.67 -8.99 -5.89
CA SER A 107 -6.14 -8.98 -5.86
C SER A 107 -6.74 -10.39 -6.05
N SER A 108 -7.87 -10.51 -6.71
CA SER A 108 -8.55 -11.78 -6.98
C SER A 108 -8.92 -11.91 -8.46
N ASN A 109 -9.15 -13.15 -8.90
CA ASN A 109 -9.67 -13.40 -10.25
C ASN A 109 -11.05 -12.75 -10.50
N VAL A 110 -11.86 -12.56 -9.46
CA VAL A 110 -13.13 -11.86 -9.59
C VAL A 110 -12.92 -10.41 -10.01
N ILE A 111 -12.06 -9.68 -9.29
CA ILE A 111 -11.80 -8.27 -9.57
C ILE A 111 -11.02 -8.13 -10.88
N VAL A 112 -9.95 -8.89 -11.06
CA VAL A 112 -9.05 -8.74 -12.21
C VAL A 112 -9.68 -9.28 -13.50
N GLU A 113 -10.19 -10.51 -13.48
CA GLU A 113 -10.64 -11.18 -14.69
C GLU A 113 -12.10 -10.88 -14.99
N ARG A 114 -13.02 -11.12 -14.01
CA ARG A 114 -14.45 -10.99 -14.27
C ARG A 114 -14.91 -9.54 -14.39
N TRP A 115 -14.35 -8.62 -13.58
CA TRP A 115 -14.79 -7.22 -13.59
C TRP A 115 -13.98 -6.35 -14.55
N ASN A 116 -12.68 -6.63 -14.72
CA ASN A 116 -11.81 -5.80 -15.55
C ASN A 116 -11.41 -6.47 -16.88
N GLY A 117 -11.79 -7.74 -17.13
CA GLY A 117 -11.49 -8.44 -18.38
C GLY A 117 -10.00 -8.70 -18.61
N ILE A 118 -9.20 -8.69 -17.57
CA ILE A 118 -7.75 -8.88 -17.64
C ILE A 118 -7.42 -10.31 -17.19
N PRO A 119 -6.66 -11.12 -17.97
CA PRO A 119 -6.26 -12.46 -17.55
C PRO A 119 -5.56 -12.46 -16.19
N PHE A 120 -6.04 -13.31 -15.26
CA PHE A 120 -5.46 -13.47 -13.93
C PHE A 120 -4.39 -14.56 -13.94
N GLU A 121 -3.24 -14.25 -14.53
CA GLU A 121 -2.14 -15.18 -14.75
C GLU A 121 -0.92 -14.79 -13.92
N GLU A 122 -0.15 -15.79 -13.46
CA GLU A 122 1.11 -15.67 -12.76
C GLU A 122 1.17 -14.59 -11.64
N PRO A 123 0.22 -14.57 -10.67
CA PRO A 123 0.06 -13.46 -9.73
C PRO A 123 1.32 -13.15 -8.92
N TYR A 124 2.14 -14.15 -8.61
CA TYR A 124 3.41 -13.92 -7.93
C TYR A 124 4.39 -13.13 -8.80
N LYS A 125 4.58 -13.55 -10.05
CA LYS A 125 5.50 -12.86 -10.98
C LYS A 125 4.98 -11.46 -11.31
N LYS A 126 3.67 -11.32 -11.51
CA LYS A 126 3.06 -10.03 -11.81
C LYS A 126 3.31 -9.00 -10.71
N VAL A 127 3.07 -9.36 -9.45
CA VAL A 127 3.35 -8.47 -8.30
C VAL A 127 4.84 -8.16 -8.21
N ARG A 128 5.71 -9.18 -8.31
CA ARG A 128 7.16 -9.00 -8.29
C ARG A 128 7.64 -8.02 -9.37
N ASP A 129 7.18 -8.19 -10.58
CA ASP A 129 7.61 -7.40 -11.73
C ASP A 129 7.13 -5.95 -11.61
N VAL A 130 5.90 -5.74 -11.11
CA VAL A 130 5.39 -4.39 -10.80
C VAL A 130 6.21 -3.72 -9.70
N VAL A 131 6.56 -4.42 -8.63
CA VAL A 131 7.42 -3.89 -7.55
C VAL A 131 8.79 -3.49 -8.10
N ARG A 132 9.42 -4.36 -8.89
CA ARG A 132 10.71 -4.08 -9.54
C ARG A 132 10.63 -2.88 -10.47
N PHE A 133 9.60 -2.84 -11.31
CA PHE A 133 9.38 -1.70 -12.22
C PHE A 133 9.16 -0.38 -11.45
N LEU A 134 8.36 -0.39 -10.39
CA LEU A 134 8.16 0.81 -9.57
C LEU A 134 9.48 1.26 -8.92
N ASN A 135 10.30 0.34 -8.43
CA ASN A 135 11.62 0.67 -7.90
C ASN A 135 12.53 1.32 -8.97
N ASP A 136 12.55 0.75 -10.18
CA ASP A 136 13.34 1.26 -11.31
C ASP A 136 12.83 2.66 -11.74
N ALA A 137 11.52 2.82 -11.95
CA ALA A 137 10.91 4.07 -12.41
C ALA A 137 11.01 5.21 -11.41
N LEU A 138 10.76 4.94 -10.12
CA LEU A 138 10.85 5.94 -9.03
C LEU A 138 12.31 6.35 -8.74
N GLY A 139 13.29 5.59 -9.21
CA GLY A 139 14.71 5.96 -9.18
C GLY A 139 15.03 7.16 -10.06
N GLY A 140 14.16 7.49 -11.05
CA GLY A 140 14.29 8.63 -11.96
C GLY A 140 15.08 8.33 -13.24
N GLU A 141 15.54 7.09 -13.41
CA GLU A 141 16.23 6.67 -14.62
C GLU A 141 15.25 6.26 -15.73
N LYS A 142 15.75 6.26 -16.98
CA LYS A 142 14.98 5.76 -18.13
C LYS A 142 14.92 4.24 -18.06
N VAL A 143 13.70 3.68 -18.00
CA VAL A 143 13.49 2.24 -17.94
C VAL A 143 13.29 1.68 -19.35
N THR A 144 14.20 0.81 -19.77
CA THR A 144 14.06 -0.07 -20.94
C THR A 144 14.40 -1.47 -20.47
N LYS A 145 13.37 -2.28 -20.18
CA LYS A 145 13.54 -3.58 -19.53
C LYS A 145 12.39 -4.53 -19.87
N GLU A 146 12.74 -5.78 -20.05
CA GLU A 146 11.80 -6.88 -20.15
C GLU A 146 11.69 -7.57 -18.78
N TYR A 147 10.47 -7.61 -18.26
CA TYR A 147 10.10 -8.35 -17.07
C TYR A 147 9.40 -9.65 -17.49
N ASP A 148 9.19 -10.59 -16.60
CA ASP A 148 8.55 -11.85 -16.96
C ASP A 148 7.10 -11.68 -17.45
N THR A 149 6.38 -10.66 -16.94
CA THR A 149 4.94 -10.46 -17.21
C THR A 149 4.61 -9.24 -18.08
N PHE A 150 5.57 -8.40 -18.39
CA PHE A 150 5.43 -7.26 -19.30
C PHE A 150 6.78 -6.69 -19.73
N LYS A 151 6.76 -5.85 -20.77
CA LYS A 151 7.93 -5.11 -21.25
C LYS A 151 7.69 -3.61 -21.16
N VAL A 152 8.73 -2.87 -20.80
CA VAL A 152 8.76 -1.41 -20.82
C VAL A 152 9.92 -0.98 -21.73
N ASP A 153 9.65 -0.05 -22.65
CA ASP A 153 10.67 0.46 -23.56
C ASP A 153 10.71 2.00 -23.51
N GLY A 154 11.77 2.52 -22.96
CA GLY A 154 12.10 3.94 -22.96
C GLY A 154 11.28 4.81 -22.02
N PHE A 155 10.60 4.25 -21.02
CA PHE A 155 9.80 5.03 -20.06
C PHE A 155 10.68 5.81 -19.07
N ARG A 156 10.38 7.07 -18.86
CA ARG A 156 10.94 7.91 -17.81
C ARG A 156 9.82 8.72 -17.15
N LEU A 157 9.78 8.74 -15.83
CA LEU A 157 8.87 9.62 -15.11
C LEU A 157 9.20 11.08 -15.35
N GLY A 158 8.18 11.90 -15.66
CA GLY A 158 8.32 13.35 -15.79
C GLY A 158 8.36 14.08 -14.44
N ILE A 159 7.85 13.43 -13.37
CA ILE A 159 7.88 13.94 -12.00
C ILE A 159 8.82 13.04 -11.20
N LYS A 160 9.79 13.62 -10.52
CA LYS A 160 10.63 12.93 -9.55
C LYS A 160 10.19 13.34 -8.16
N PRO A 161 9.53 12.47 -7.38
CA PRO A 161 9.15 12.79 -6.00
C PRO A 161 10.37 13.18 -5.17
N GLU A 162 10.25 14.20 -4.34
CA GLU A 162 11.29 14.63 -3.41
C GLU A 162 11.68 13.49 -2.45
N VAL A 163 10.67 12.77 -1.95
CA VAL A 163 10.87 11.58 -1.13
C VAL A 163 10.26 10.39 -1.85
N LYS A 164 11.08 9.37 -2.13
CA LYS A 164 10.61 8.12 -2.72
C LYS A 164 9.56 7.48 -1.79
N PRO A 165 8.34 7.18 -2.28
CA PRO A 165 7.33 6.53 -1.46
C PRO A 165 7.74 5.10 -1.11
N GLN A 166 7.32 4.63 0.05
CA GLN A 166 7.47 3.22 0.43
C GLN A 166 6.62 2.34 -0.47
N ILE A 167 7.17 1.19 -0.86
CA ILE A 167 6.47 0.15 -1.61
C ILE A 167 6.18 -1.02 -0.67
N LEU A 168 4.91 -1.33 -0.46
CA LEU A 168 4.45 -2.42 0.38
C LEU A 168 3.78 -3.50 -0.49
N VAL A 169 3.95 -4.76 -0.13
CA VAL A 169 3.36 -5.88 -0.86
C VAL A 169 2.32 -6.58 0.01
N ALA A 170 1.10 -6.74 -0.52
CA ALA A 170 0.10 -7.55 0.15
C ALA A 170 0.45 -9.03 0.06
N ALA A 171 0.54 -9.69 1.20
CA ALA A 171 0.99 -11.06 1.29
C ALA A 171 0.33 -11.81 2.44
N LEU A 172 -0.07 -13.07 2.17
CA LEU A 172 -0.57 -14.00 3.17
C LEU A 172 0.20 -15.33 3.15
N ARG A 173 0.85 -15.64 2.02
CA ARG A 173 1.62 -16.88 1.83
C ARG A 173 3.10 -16.60 1.86
N GLU A 174 3.87 -17.56 2.35
CA GLU A 174 5.30 -17.45 2.60
C GLU A 174 6.11 -16.93 1.40
N GLY A 175 5.84 -17.41 0.19
CA GLY A 175 6.54 -16.95 -1.01
C GLY A 175 6.39 -15.44 -1.24
N MET A 176 5.17 -14.89 -1.07
CA MET A 176 4.90 -13.47 -1.24
C MET A 176 5.44 -12.65 -0.04
N LEU A 177 5.40 -13.19 1.18
CA LEU A 177 6.02 -12.56 2.36
C LEU A 177 7.53 -12.40 2.19
N ARG A 178 8.19 -13.45 1.68
CA ARG A 178 9.63 -13.40 1.37
C ARG A 178 9.95 -12.42 0.23
N LEU A 179 9.06 -12.30 -0.77
CA LEU A 179 9.19 -11.28 -1.81
C LEU A 179 9.12 -9.88 -1.21
N ALA A 180 8.09 -9.60 -0.39
CA ALA A 180 7.92 -8.32 0.30
C ALA A 180 9.16 -7.95 1.12
N ALA A 181 9.70 -8.92 1.87
CA ALA A 181 10.88 -8.73 2.70
C ALA A 181 12.16 -8.41 1.90
N ARG A 182 12.32 -8.99 0.72
CA ARG A 182 13.56 -8.85 -0.08
C ARG A 182 13.52 -7.66 -1.04
N GLU A 183 12.37 -7.37 -1.64
CA GLU A 183 12.27 -6.44 -2.77
C GLU A 183 11.40 -5.21 -2.50
N ALA A 184 10.74 -5.16 -1.33
CA ALA A 184 9.87 -4.04 -0.93
C ALA A 184 10.24 -3.51 0.46
N ASP A 185 9.58 -2.43 0.88
CA ASP A 185 9.81 -1.77 2.18
C ASP A 185 9.01 -2.41 3.31
N GLY A 186 8.05 -3.29 2.98
CA GLY A 186 7.24 -3.99 3.95
C GLY A 186 6.11 -4.80 3.33
N THR A 187 5.20 -5.26 4.17
CA THR A 187 4.07 -6.10 3.79
C THR A 187 2.76 -5.59 4.36
N ILE A 188 1.67 -5.89 3.64
CA ILE A 188 0.29 -5.68 4.10
C ILE A 188 -0.34 -7.05 4.30
N ILE A 189 -0.85 -7.30 5.49
CA ILE A 189 -1.54 -8.55 5.85
C ILE A 189 -3.00 -8.27 6.18
N ASN A 190 -3.85 -9.25 5.96
CA ASN A 190 -5.29 -9.06 6.01
C ASN A 190 -5.96 -10.15 6.86
N TRP A 191 -6.71 -9.73 7.89
CA TRP A 191 -7.60 -10.58 8.69
C TRP A 191 -6.92 -11.78 9.35
N LEU A 192 -5.76 -11.60 9.89
CA LEU A 192 -5.03 -12.63 10.63
C LEU A 192 -5.26 -12.50 12.14
N SER A 193 -5.17 -13.63 12.85
CA SER A 193 -5.12 -13.64 14.30
C SER A 193 -3.81 -13.06 14.83
N PRO A 194 -3.71 -12.60 16.08
CA PRO A 194 -2.45 -12.13 16.65
C PRO A 194 -1.32 -13.16 16.56
N GLU A 195 -1.63 -14.46 16.73
CA GLU A 195 -0.66 -15.54 16.63
C GLU A 195 -0.14 -15.70 15.21
N ASP A 196 -1.01 -15.58 14.20
CA ASP A 196 -0.62 -15.65 12.80
C ASP A 196 0.18 -14.41 12.37
N VAL A 197 -0.13 -13.23 12.92
CA VAL A 197 0.70 -12.02 12.71
C VAL A 197 2.12 -12.25 13.23
N THR A 198 2.29 -12.91 14.39
CA THR A 198 3.61 -13.24 14.94
C THR A 198 4.38 -14.14 13.98
N ARG A 199 3.76 -15.21 13.45
CA ARG A 199 4.38 -16.10 12.45
C ARG A 199 4.77 -15.38 11.17
N VAL A 200 3.89 -14.48 10.68
CA VAL A 200 4.20 -13.65 9.51
C VAL A 200 5.39 -12.75 9.77
N ALA A 201 5.44 -12.12 10.94
CA ALA A 201 6.56 -11.26 11.34
C ALA A 201 7.89 -12.01 11.33
N GLU A 202 7.93 -13.25 11.85
CA GLU A 202 9.11 -14.11 11.81
C GLU A 202 9.59 -14.39 10.39
N VAL A 203 8.67 -14.71 9.47
CA VAL A 203 8.99 -14.95 8.04
C VAL A 203 9.55 -13.68 7.38
N VAL A 204 8.90 -12.54 7.60
CA VAL A 204 9.28 -11.26 6.99
C VAL A 204 10.65 -10.82 7.52
N HIS A 205 10.83 -10.78 8.84
CA HIS A 205 12.08 -10.32 9.44
C HIS A 205 13.23 -11.29 9.18
N GLY A 206 12.97 -12.61 9.17
CA GLY A 206 13.96 -13.62 8.82
C GLY A 206 14.44 -13.52 7.35
N ALA A 207 13.59 -13.05 6.43
CA ALA A 207 13.94 -12.86 5.03
C ALA A 207 14.51 -11.48 4.68
N ALA A 208 14.44 -10.52 5.60
CA ALA A 208 14.79 -9.11 5.39
C ALA A 208 16.30 -8.81 5.54
N ASN A 209 17.13 -9.79 5.85
CA ASN A 209 18.58 -9.64 6.02
C ASN A 209 18.98 -8.48 6.96
N GLY A 210 18.25 -8.34 8.08
CA GLY A 210 18.49 -7.29 9.08
C GLY A 210 17.92 -5.91 8.75
N THR A 211 17.33 -5.72 7.57
CA THR A 211 16.67 -4.46 7.22
C THR A 211 15.28 -4.40 7.89
N PRO A 212 14.94 -3.34 8.65
CA PRO A 212 13.61 -3.19 9.21
C PRO A 212 12.53 -3.17 8.11
N LYS A 213 11.46 -3.94 8.29
CA LYS A 213 10.33 -3.99 7.35
C LYS A 213 9.04 -3.63 8.07
N GLU A 214 8.25 -2.76 7.44
CA GLU A 214 6.93 -2.40 7.95
C GLU A 214 5.95 -3.56 7.74
N ILE A 215 5.12 -3.83 8.75
CA ILE A 215 4.00 -4.77 8.65
C ILE A 215 2.72 -4.00 8.95
N VAL A 216 1.89 -3.84 7.93
CA VAL A 216 0.56 -3.21 8.04
C VAL A 216 -0.47 -4.31 8.20
N ALA A 217 -1.09 -4.40 9.37
CA ALA A 217 -2.13 -5.38 9.66
C ALA A 217 -3.51 -4.74 9.51
N ARG A 218 -4.30 -5.21 8.54
CA ARG A 218 -5.70 -4.83 8.39
C ARG A 218 -6.57 -5.76 9.21
N ILE A 219 -7.38 -5.18 10.10
CA ILE A 219 -8.31 -5.90 10.96
C ILE A 219 -9.74 -5.37 10.77
N PHE A 220 -10.73 -6.23 10.95
CA PHE A 220 -12.11 -5.81 11.15
C PHE A 220 -12.35 -5.49 12.62
N VAL A 221 -13.01 -4.37 12.85
CA VAL A 221 -13.48 -3.97 14.18
C VAL A 221 -14.99 -3.85 14.13
N CYS A 222 -15.67 -4.60 14.99
CA CYS A 222 -17.12 -4.53 15.17
C CYS A 222 -17.40 -4.14 16.63
N PRO A 223 -17.56 -2.84 16.93
CA PRO A 223 -17.92 -2.42 18.30
C PRO A 223 -19.27 -3.00 18.69
N SER A 224 -19.36 -3.61 19.86
CA SER A 224 -20.59 -4.15 20.42
C SER A 224 -20.77 -3.66 21.85
N THR A 225 -21.98 -3.28 22.20
CA THR A 225 -22.38 -2.98 23.58
C THR A 225 -22.87 -4.22 24.33
N ASN A 226 -23.02 -5.35 23.63
CA ASN A 226 -23.37 -6.63 24.27
C ASN A 226 -22.08 -7.28 24.80
N THR A 227 -21.96 -7.33 26.10
CA THR A 227 -20.95 -8.08 26.84
C THR A 227 -21.39 -9.50 27.05
#